data_febf7d1ed7553170c359e737f9064f73
#
_entry.id   febf7d1ed7553170c359e737f9064f73
#
_cell.length_a   1.000
_cell.length_b   1.000
_cell.length_c   1.000
_cell.angle_alpha   90.00
_cell.angle_beta   90.00
_cell.angle_gamma   90.00
#
_symmetry.space_group_name_H-M   'P 1'
#
loop_
_entity.id
_entity.type
_entity.pdbx_description
1 polymer ?
#
loop_
_entity_poly.entity_id
_entity_poly.type
_entity_poly.pdbx_seq_one_letter_code
_entity_poly.pdbx_strand_id
1 'polypeptide(L)'
;FLAWNSVEELPWWWEPFHYAWFTIPAILIIPPVVAFAISYLNFRKRVSGVYFAIVTLAISSIMMVVIIGNQGLTGGVNGINDFKTFMGMDLDNDRAKMVLYFITAVLLLLAVMVGRFILKSRAGRVLVAIRDLEDRSRFSGYDPAMFKAFIFAVAALFASIGGAMFTIQW
;
A
#
# COMPACT_ATOMS: atom_id res chain seq x y z
N PHE A 1 -6.21 11.63 15.31
CA PHE A 1 -5.74 11.75 16.70
C PHE A 1 -5.16 10.42 17.13
N LEU A 2 -3.85 10.28 17.03
CA LEU A 2 -3.10 9.15 17.59
C LEU A 2 -2.77 9.52 19.04
N ALA A 3 -3.52 8.99 20.01
CA ALA A 3 -3.11 9.02 21.40
C ALA A 3 -2.06 7.93 21.60
N TRP A 4 -0.82 8.30 21.59
CA TRP A 4 0.30 7.37 21.75
C TRP A 4 0.61 7.19 23.23
N ASN A 5 0.04 6.18 23.84
CA ASN A 5 0.32 5.85 25.24
C ASN A 5 1.65 5.09 25.46
N SER A 6 2.36 4.75 24.39
CA SER A 6 3.55 3.88 24.46
C SER A 6 4.83 4.48 23.88
N VAL A 7 4.83 5.76 23.46
CA VAL A 7 5.99 6.40 22.81
C VAL A 7 6.47 7.56 23.64
N GLU A 8 7.73 7.52 24.03
CA GLU A 8 8.31 8.48 24.96
C GLU A 8 8.44 9.91 24.40
N GLU A 9 8.73 10.06 23.10
CA GLU A 9 8.70 11.35 22.41
C GLU A 9 8.58 11.14 20.89
N LEU A 10 7.65 11.85 20.24
CA LEU A 10 7.51 11.82 18.78
C LEU A 10 8.62 12.62 18.11
N PRO A 11 9.41 12.02 17.19
CA PRO A 11 10.37 12.77 16.40
C PRO A 11 9.65 13.90 15.62
N TRP A 12 10.30 15.03 15.42
CA TRP A 12 9.76 16.19 14.73
C TRP A 12 9.21 15.90 13.31
N TRP A 13 9.71 14.85 12.63
CA TRP A 13 9.22 14.41 11.31
C TRP A 13 7.88 13.65 11.36
N TRP A 14 7.41 13.22 12.53
CA TRP A 14 6.09 12.62 12.72
C TRP A 14 4.98 13.65 12.97
N GLU A 15 5.35 14.89 13.32
CA GLU A 15 4.41 15.96 13.62
C GLU A 15 3.35 16.20 12.51
N PRO A 16 3.69 16.19 11.19
CA PRO A 16 2.70 16.35 10.14
C PRO A 16 1.63 15.25 10.08
N PHE A 17 1.95 14.04 10.56
CA PHE A 17 1.01 12.91 10.57
C PHE A 17 -0.11 13.03 11.62
N HIS A 18 -0.04 14.01 12.52
CA HIS A 18 -1.16 14.37 13.39
C HIS A 18 -2.37 14.93 12.64
N TYR A 19 -2.16 15.46 11.44
CA TYR A 19 -3.22 16.04 10.63
C TYR A 19 -3.75 15.05 9.62
N ALA A 20 -5.07 14.76 9.65
CA ALA A 20 -5.72 13.84 8.72
C ALA A 20 -5.54 14.29 7.25
N TRP A 21 -5.51 15.59 6.98
CA TRP A 21 -5.31 16.14 5.64
C TRP A 21 -3.92 15.83 5.05
N PHE A 22 -2.92 15.57 5.89
CA PHE A 22 -1.60 15.14 5.46
C PHE A 22 -1.49 13.61 5.40
N THR A 23 -2.08 12.92 6.38
CA THR A 23 -2.01 11.46 6.49
C THR A 23 -2.71 10.75 5.34
N ILE A 24 -3.89 11.23 4.92
CA ILE A 24 -4.64 10.61 3.81
C ILE A 24 -3.87 10.67 2.49
N PRO A 25 -3.34 11.82 2.01
CA PRO A 25 -2.46 11.85 0.85
C PRO A 25 -1.19 11.02 1.00
N ALA A 26 -0.59 10.98 2.21
CA ALA A 26 0.59 10.19 2.48
C ALA A 26 0.35 8.68 2.28
N ILE A 27 -0.78 8.16 2.77
CA ILE A 27 -1.21 6.76 2.56
C ILE A 27 -1.41 6.46 1.07
N LEU A 28 -1.91 7.43 0.29
CA LEU A 28 -2.18 7.24 -1.14
C LEU A 28 -0.93 7.37 -2.00
N ILE A 29 0.09 8.11 -1.59
CA ILE A 29 1.25 8.45 -2.41
C ILE A 29 2.49 7.67 -2.01
N ILE A 30 2.81 7.61 -0.71
CA ILE A 30 4.09 7.04 -0.26
C ILE A 30 4.22 5.55 -0.62
N PRO A 31 3.27 4.66 -0.26
CA PRO A 31 3.43 3.23 -0.56
C PRO A 31 3.48 2.91 -2.06
N PRO A 32 2.63 3.50 -2.94
CA PRO A 32 2.73 3.28 -4.38
C PRO A 32 4.04 3.77 -4.99
N VAL A 33 4.56 4.92 -4.54
CA VAL A 33 5.83 5.45 -5.03
C VAL A 33 7.00 4.55 -4.64
N VAL A 34 7.05 4.11 -3.38
CA VAL A 34 8.06 3.17 -2.89
C VAL A 34 7.96 1.84 -3.64
N ALA A 35 6.75 1.31 -3.80
CA ALA A 35 6.49 0.07 -4.54
C ALA A 35 6.90 0.19 -6.01
N PHE A 36 6.60 1.33 -6.66
CA PHE A 36 7.03 1.60 -8.02
C PHE A 36 8.57 1.63 -8.14
N ALA A 37 9.24 2.36 -7.24
CA ALA A 37 10.70 2.46 -7.26
C ALA A 37 11.38 1.10 -7.08
N ILE A 38 10.96 0.33 -6.07
CA ILE A 38 11.51 -1.00 -5.79
C ILE A 38 11.26 -1.94 -6.97
N SER A 39 10.03 -2.00 -7.48
CA SER A 39 9.68 -2.90 -8.57
C SER A 39 10.34 -2.51 -9.88
N TYR A 40 10.41 -1.22 -10.20
CA TYR A 40 11.07 -0.72 -11.41
C TYR A 40 12.57 -1.07 -11.42
N LEU A 41 13.27 -0.86 -10.30
CA LEU A 41 14.69 -1.20 -10.17
C LEU A 41 14.93 -2.72 -10.37
N ASN A 42 14.07 -3.56 -9.81
CA ASN A 42 14.17 -5.01 -9.96
C ASN A 42 13.88 -5.45 -11.41
N PHE A 43 12.78 -4.98 -12.01
CA PHE A 43 12.42 -5.37 -13.37
C PHE A 43 13.39 -4.84 -14.42
N ARG A 44 13.98 -3.66 -14.19
CA ARG A 44 15.03 -3.13 -15.05
C ARG A 44 16.28 -4.01 -15.04
N LYS A 45 16.60 -4.64 -13.90
CA LYS A 45 17.67 -5.63 -13.76
C LYS A 45 17.28 -7.03 -14.23
N ARG A 46 16.13 -7.18 -14.88
CA ARG A 46 15.59 -8.47 -15.37
C ARG A 46 15.27 -9.46 -14.24
N VAL A 47 15.12 -9.00 -13.01
CA VAL A 47 14.61 -9.84 -11.92
C VAL A 47 13.11 -10.02 -12.15
N SER A 48 12.67 -11.24 -12.40
CA SER A 48 11.25 -11.55 -12.66
C SER A 48 10.86 -12.90 -12.06
N GLY A 49 9.56 -13.17 -12.03
CA GLY A 49 9.02 -14.44 -11.55
C GLY A 49 9.35 -14.72 -10.08
N VAL A 50 9.84 -15.89 -9.79
CA VAL A 50 10.10 -16.38 -8.43
C VAL A 50 11.11 -15.51 -7.69
N TYR A 51 12.16 -15.04 -8.38
CA TYR A 51 13.17 -14.19 -7.75
C TYR A 51 12.60 -12.85 -7.26
N PHE A 52 11.68 -12.25 -8.03
CA PHE A 52 10.98 -11.03 -7.59
C PHE A 52 10.12 -11.30 -6.36
N ALA A 53 9.42 -12.44 -6.32
CA ALA A 53 8.64 -12.83 -5.14
C ALA A 53 9.51 -13.00 -3.89
N ILE A 54 10.67 -13.64 -4.01
CA ILE A 54 11.61 -13.79 -2.89
C ILE A 54 12.12 -12.43 -2.40
N VAL A 55 12.47 -11.52 -3.31
CA VAL A 55 12.93 -10.16 -2.96
C VAL A 55 11.85 -9.39 -2.22
N THR A 56 10.60 -9.43 -2.70
CA THR A 56 9.49 -8.73 -2.04
C THR A 56 9.17 -9.30 -0.66
N LEU A 57 9.23 -10.63 -0.49
CA LEU A 57 9.08 -11.28 0.82
C LEU A 57 10.21 -10.89 1.78
N ALA A 58 11.46 -10.85 1.30
CA ALA A 58 12.59 -10.43 2.11
C ALA A 58 12.45 -8.97 2.57
N ILE A 59 12.05 -8.06 1.66
CA ILE A 59 11.79 -6.65 2.00
C ILE A 59 10.67 -6.54 3.04
N SER A 60 9.58 -7.27 2.86
CA SER A 60 8.46 -7.29 3.83
C SER A 60 8.91 -7.78 5.21
N SER A 61 9.72 -8.85 5.26
CA SER A 61 10.26 -9.38 6.51
C SER A 61 11.21 -8.40 7.20
N ILE A 62 12.07 -7.72 6.44
CA ILE A 62 12.95 -6.68 6.96
C ILE A 62 12.14 -5.53 7.55
N MET A 63 11.12 -5.05 6.83
CA MET A 63 10.24 -3.99 7.32
C MET A 63 9.53 -4.38 8.61
N MET A 64 9.05 -5.62 8.70
CA MET A 64 8.44 -6.15 9.92
C MET A 64 9.43 -6.13 11.10
N VAL A 65 10.66 -6.61 10.90
CA VAL A 65 11.71 -6.62 11.95
C VAL A 65 12.06 -5.20 12.36
N VAL A 66 12.18 -4.25 11.42
CA VAL A 66 12.47 -2.84 11.72
C VAL A 66 11.35 -2.20 12.52
N ILE A 67 10.09 -2.47 12.18
CA ILE A 67 8.92 -1.95 12.91
C ILE A 67 8.88 -2.52 14.33
N ILE A 68 9.03 -3.84 14.49
CA ILE A 68 9.01 -4.49 15.80
C ILE A 68 10.20 -4.07 16.66
N GLY A 69 11.39 -3.92 16.07
CA GLY A 69 12.61 -3.54 16.78
C GLY A 69 12.63 -2.11 17.29
N ASN A 70 11.88 -1.21 16.66
CA ASN A 70 11.80 0.19 17.07
C ASN A 70 10.54 0.48 17.91
N GLN A 71 10.41 -0.20 19.04
CA GLN A 71 9.22 -0.08 19.92
C GLN A 71 8.91 1.36 20.33
N GLY A 72 9.95 2.18 20.58
CA GLY A 72 9.79 3.59 20.96
C GLY A 72 9.15 4.47 19.87
N LEU A 73 9.18 4.04 18.59
CA LEU A 73 8.66 4.82 17.46
C LEU A 73 7.36 4.24 16.90
N THR A 74 7.15 2.93 17.01
CA THR A 74 6.09 2.20 16.29
C THR A 74 5.11 1.46 17.21
N GLY A 75 5.33 1.49 18.53
CA GLY A 75 4.59 0.67 19.47
C GLY A 75 4.99 -0.81 19.45
N GLY A 76 5.91 -1.23 18.59
CA GLY A 76 6.47 -2.59 18.52
C GLY A 76 5.44 -3.67 18.23
N VAL A 77 5.51 -4.77 18.99
CA VAL A 77 4.62 -5.95 18.82
C VAL A 77 3.16 -5.63 19.16
N ASN A 78 2.93 -4.72 20.11
CA ASN A 78 1.57 -4.35 20.53
C ASN A 78 0.90 -3.41 19.52
N GLY A 79 1.67 -2.83 18.59
CA GLY A 79 1.16 -1.87 17.62
C GLY A 79 0.64 -0.59 18.29
N ILE A 80 -0.05 0.20 17.50
CA ILE A 80 -0.74 1.40 17.95
C ILE A 80 -2.18 0.99 18.24
N ASN A 81 -2.52 0.87 19.51
CA ASN A 81 -3.86 0.50 19.99
C ASN A 81 -4.61 1.75 20.47
N ASP A 82 -5.92 1.62 20.70
CA ASP A 82 -6.80 2.67 21.24
C ASP A 82 -7.18 3.82 20.28
N PHE A 83 -7.51 3.48 19.05
CA PHE A 83 -8.21 4.43 18.18
C PHE A 83 -9.67 4.63 18.66
N LYS A 84 -9.89 5.49 19.67
CA LYS A 84 -11.24 5.75 20.19
C LYS A 84 -12.06 6.70 19.33
N THR A 85 -11.40 7.60 18.58
CA THR A 85 -12.09 8.59 17.75
C THR A 85 -11.43 8.77 16.40
N PHE A 86 -12.21 8.67 15.33
CA PHE A 86 -11.79 9.00 13.96
C PHE A 86 -12.64 10.18 13.44
N MET A 87 -11.98 11.30 13.09
CA MET A 87 -12.64 12.53 12.62
C MET A 87 -13.78 13.02 13.52
N GLY A 88 -13.68 12.83 14.84
CA GLY A 88 -14.71 13.23 15.79
C GLY A 88 -15.87 12.26 15.99
N MET A 89 -15.84 11.11 15.31
CA MET A 89 -16.78 10.02 15.53
C MET A 89 -16.19 8.99 16.50
N ASP A 90 -16.99 8.60 17.48
CA ASP A 90 -16.62 7.53 18.41
C ASP A 90 -16.72 6.18 17.67
N LEU A 91 -15.59 5.49 17.54
CA LEU A 91 -15.47 4.23 16.79
C LEU A 91 -16.13 3.04 17.49
N ASP A 92 -16.45 3.19 18.78
CA ASP A 92 -17.10 2.13 19.54
C ASP A 92 -18.61 2.02 19.29
N ASN A 93 -19.15 2.98 18.56
CA ASN A 93 -20.57 2.99 18.22
C ASN A 93 -20.88 2.03 17.06
N ASP A 94 -21.91 1.19 17.19
CA ASP A 94 -22.36 0.24 16.16
C ASP A 94 -22.64 0.91 14.80
N ARG A 95 -23.10 2.17 14.80
CA ARG A 95 -23.28 2.95 13.58
C ARG A 95 -21.95 3.24 12.87
N ALA A 96 -20.90 3.56 13.60
CA ALA A 96 -19.59 3.82 13.04
C ALA A 96 -19.01 2.54 12.40
N LYS A 97 -19.13 1.41 13.07
CA LYS A 97 -18.72 0.10 12.55
C LYS A 97 -19.46 -0.27 11.26
N MET A 98 -20.78 -0.02 11.21
CA MET A 98 -21.56 -0.25 10.01
C MET A 98 -21.14 0.66 8.85
N VAL A 99 -20.89 1.94 9.09
CA VAL A 99 -20.43 2.89 8.07
C VAL A 99 -19.05 2.47 7.54
N LEU A 100 -18.11 2.11 8.41
CA LEU A 100 -16.78 1.63 8.01
C LEU A 100 -16.87 0.35 7.16
N TYR A 101 -17.75 -0.58 7.52
CA TYR A 101 -18.01 -1.77 6.71
C TYR A 101 -18.47 -1.42 5.30
N PHE A 102 -19.47 -0.53 5.16
CA PHE A 102 -19.93 -0.11 3.84
C PHE A 102 -18.84 0.62 3.04
N ILE A 103 -18.05 1.48 3.68
CA ILE A 103 -16.92 2.16 3.03
C ILE A 103 -15.93 1.12 2.49
N THR A 104 -15.57 0.13 3.30
CA THR A 104 -14.65 -0.94 2.89
C THR A 104 -15.22 -1.77 1.74
N ALA A 105 -16.52 -2.08 1.76
CA ALA A 105 -17.19 -2.80 0.67
C ALA A 105 -17.19 -1.99 -0.64
N VAL A 106 -17.45 -0.68 -0.57
CA VAL A 106 -17.38 0.21 -1.74
C VAL A 106 -15.95 0.31 -2.28
N LEU A 107 -14.95 0.44 -1.40
CA LEU A 107 -13.54 0.46 -1.81
C LEU A 107 -13.11 -0.84 -2.49
N LEU A 108 -13.57 -1.99 -2.00
CA LEU A 108 -13.34 -3.28 -2.64
C LEU A 108 -13.96 -3.32 -4.04
N LEU A 109 -15.19 -2.86 -4.18
CA LEU A 109 -15.87 -2.80 -5.47
C LEU A 109 -15.13 -1.88 -6.44
N LEU A 110 -14.68 -0.72 -5.98
CA LEU A 110 -13.86 0.20 -6.76
C LEU A 110 -12.54 -0.45 -7.21
N ALA A 111 -11.87 -1.19 -6.33
CA ALA A 111 -10.64 -1.90 -6.67
C ALA A 111 -10.88 -2.92 -7.80
N VAL A 112 -11.96 -3.69 -7.72
CA VAL A 112 -12.36 -4.63 -8.77
C VAL A 112 -12.69 -3.91 -10.09
N MET A 113 -13.40 -2.79 -10.02
CA MET A 113 -13.74 -1.98 -11.21
C MET A 113 -12.48 -1.42 -11.89
N VAL A 114 -11.55 -0.85 -11.11
CA VAL A 114 -10.28 -0.33 -11.63
C VAL A 114 -9.45 -1.45 -12.24
N GLY A 115 -9.34 -2.61 -11.58
CA GLY A 115 -8.65 -3.77 -12.14
C GLY A 115 -9.24 -4.21 -13.49
N ARG A 116 -10.57 -4.30 -13.58
CA ARG A 116 -11.26 -4.61 -14.85
C ARG A 116 -11.05 -3.54 -15.93
N PHE A 117 -11.08 -2.27 -15.53
CA PHE A 117 -10.81 -1.17 -16.45
C PHE A 117 -9.38 -1.23 -17.01
N ILE A 118 -8.38 -1.47 -16.15
CA ILE A 118 -6.99 -1.62 -16.57
C ILE A 118 -6.86 -2.79 -17.56
N LEU A 119 -7.44 -3.96 -17.24
CA LEU A 119 -7.38 -5.13 -18.10
C LEU A 119 -8.01 -4.91 -19.48
N LYS A 120 -9.10 -4.15 -19.57
CA LYS A 120 -9.76 -3.80 -20.83
C LYS A 120 -9.08 -2.68 -21.59
N SER A 121 -8.17 -1.92 -20.97
CA SER A 121 -7.48 -0.78 -21.56
C SER A 121 -6.38 -1.21 -22.56
N ARG A 122 -5.78 -0.23 -23.23
CA ARG A 122 -4.59 -0.47 -24.07
C ARG A 122 -3.42 -1.00 -23.22
N ALA A 123 -3.25 -0.49 -22.01
CA ALA A 123 -2.23 -0.96 -21.09
C ALA A 123 -2.42 -2.47 -20.73
N GLY A 124 -3.66 -2.91 -20.52
CA GLY A 124 -3.97 -4.31 -20.27
C GLY A 124 -3.55 -5.24 -21.42
N ARG A 125 -3.79 -4.82 -22.66
CA ARG A 125 -3.35 -5.60 -23.84
C ARG A 125 -1.82 -5.71 -23.93
N VAL A 126 -1.11 -4.62 -23.64
CA VAL A 126 0.37 -4.63 -23.57
C VAL A 126 0.87 -5.54 -22.45
N LEU A 127 0.23 -5.53 -21.29
CA LEU A 127 0.57 -6.42 -20.16
C LEU A 127 0.39 -7.90 -20.50
N VAL A 128 -0.67 -8.25 -21.24
CA VAL A 128 -0.86 -9.62 -21.73
C VAL A 128 0.25 -10.01 -22.71
N ALA A 129 0.59 -9.12 -23.65
CA ALA A 129 1.70 -9.34 -24.58
C ALA A 129 3.05 -9.51 -23.88
N ILE A 130 3.32 -8.69 -22.84
CA ILE A 130 4.53 -8.80 -22.01
C ILE A 130 4.54 -10.14 -21.24
N ARG A 131 3.41 -10.60 -20.73
CA ARG A 131 3.30 -11.88 -20.04
C ARG A 131 3.63 -13.04 -20.94
N ASP A 132 3.13 -13.03 -22.15
CA ASP A 132 3.23 -14.16 -23.08
C ASP A 132 4.59 -14.16 -23.82
N LEU A 133 5.09 -12.98 -24.24
CA LEU A 133 6.33 -12.85 -25.03
C LEU A 133 7.05 -11.52 -24.67
N GLU A 134 7.75 -11.49 -23.55
CA GLU A 134 8.41 -10.28 -23.03
C GLU A 134 9.45 -9.71 -24.02
N ASP A 135 10.27 -10.59 -24.63
CA ASP A 135 11.33 -10.16 -25.57
C ASP A 135 10.73 -9.51 -26.83
N ARG A 136 9.66 -10.06 -27.39
CA ARG A 136 8.97 -9.47 -28.55
C ARG A 136 8.39 -8.10 -28.22
N SER A 137 7.86 -7.91 -27.02
CA SER A 137 7.32 -6.64 -26.57
C SER A 137 8.42 -5.58 -26.50
N ARG A 138 9.64 -5.94 -26.07
CA ARG A 138 10.82 -5.06 -26.07
C ARG A 138 11.24 -4.64 -27.46
N PHE A 139 11.28 -5.58 -28.42
CA PHE A 139 11.62 -5.27 -29.81
C PHE A 139 10.58 -4.34 -30.46
N SER A 140 9.35 -4.35 -29.99
CA SER A 140 8.28 -3.45 -30.44
C SER A 140 8.32 -2.06 -29.78
N GLY A 141 9.36 -1.75 -29.00
CA GLY A 141 9.59 -0.44 -28.37
C GLY A 141 8.86 -0.22 -27.04
N TYR A 142 8.22 -1.23 -26.48
CA TYR A 142 7.65 -1.14 -25.12
C TYR A 142 8.70 -1.46 -24.06
N ASP A 143 8.66 -0.74 -22.93
CA ASP A 143 9.47 -1.07 -21.75
C ASP A 143 8.68 -1.95 -20.77
N PRO A 144 8.92 -3.27 -20.72
CA PRO A 144 8.19 -4.17 -19.83
C PRO A 144 8.39 -3.83 -18.35
N ALA A 145 9.56 -3.28 -17.98
CA ALA A 145 9.86 -2.94 -16.59
C ALA A 145 8.91 -1.85 -16.09
N MET A 146 8.65 -0.82 -16.91
CA MET A 146 7.75 0.26 -16.56
C MET A 146 6.30 -0.20 -16.40
N PHE A 147 5.82 -1.03 -17.32
CA PHE A 147 4.45 -1.58 -17.25
C PHE A 147 4.24 -2.48 -16.03
N LYS A 148 5.20 -3.37 -15.73
CA LYS A 148 5.16 -4.23 -14.55
C LYS A 148 5.20 -3.40 -13.26
N ALA A 149 6.09 -2.41 -13.19
CA ALA A 149 6.22 -1.51 -12.06
C ALA A 149 4.96 -0.69 -11.82
N PHE A 150 4.32 -0.19 -12.88
CA PHE A 150 3.05 0.54 -12.79
C PHE A 150 1.95 -0.32 -12.17
N ILE A 151 1.77 -1.56 -12.62
CA ILE A 151 0.75 -2.45 -12.06
C ILE A 151 1.05 -2.80 -10.60
N PHE A 152 2.32 -3.00 -10.26
CA PHE A 152 2.73 -3.23 -8.88
C PHE A 152 2.44 -2.03 -7.98
N ALA A 153 2.66 -0.80 -8.47
CA ALA A 153 2.30 0.42 -7.77
C ALA A 153 0.78 0.57 -7.56
N VAL A 154 -0.03 0.23 -8.57
CA VAL A 154 -1.50 0.22 -8.44
C VAL A 154 -1.95 -0.80 -7.40
N ALA A 155 -1.35 -2.00 -7.39
CA ALA A 155 -1.63 -3.01 -6.35
C ALA A 155 -1.24 -2.51 -4.95
N ALA A 156 -0.10 -1.83 -4.82
CA ALA A 156 0.36 -1.23 -3.57
C ALA A 156 -0.57 -0.11 -3.08
N LEU A 157 -1.16 0.68 -3.99
CA LEU A 157 -2.17 1.68 -3.64
C LEU A 157 -3.39 1.03 -2.96
N PHE A 158 -3.93 -0.02 -3.54
CA PHE A 158 -5.08 -0.72 -2.95
C PHE A 158 -4.71 -1.43 -1.66
N ALA A 159 -3.52 -2.02 -1.58
CA ALA A 159 -3.02 -2.63 -0.35
C ALA A 159 -2.86 -1.60 0.78
N SER A 160 -2.39 -0.41 0.47
CA SER A 160 -2.25 0.70 1.43
C SER A 160 -3.60 1.17 1.96
N ILE A 161 -4.58 1.36 1.08
CA ILE A 161 -5.94 1.73 1.48
C ILE A 161 -6.56 0.62 2.34
N GLY A 162 -6.42 -0.64 1.93
CA GLY A 162 -6.91 -1.79 2.69
C GLY A 162 -6.27 -1.90 4.06
N GLY A 163 -4.94 -1.69 4.16
CA GLY A 163 -4.22 -1.66 5.41
C GLY A 163 -4.68 -0.54 6.35
N ALA A 164 -4.89 0.66 5.81
CA ALA A 164 -5.43 1.78 6.59
C ALA A 164 -6.84 1.49 7.13
N MET A 165 -7.72 0.91 6.30
CA MET A 165 -9.06 0.51 6.73
C MET A 165 -9.02 -0.59 7.79
N PHE A 166 -8.13 -1.56 7.63
CA PHE A 166 -7.92 -2.62 8.62
C PHE A 166 -7.50 -2.06 9.98
N THR A 167 -6.52 -1.13 9.99
CA THR A 167 -6.04 -0.50 11.22
C THR A 167 -7.12 0.29 11.97
N ILE A 168 -8.07 0.89 11.25
CA ILE A 168 -9.18 1.66 11.87
C ILE A 168 -10.27 0.74 12.43
N GLN A 169 -10.42 -0.48 11.87
CA GLN A 169 -11.50 -1.41 12.25
C GLN A 169 -11.07 -2.41 13.33
N TRP A 170 -9.78 -2.60 13.53
CA TRP A 170 -9.21 -3.50 14.53
C TRP A 170 -8.98 -2.79 15.87
#